data_01b547459822ddf83178bdbd9a8fd17b
#
_entry.id   01b547459822ddf83178bdbd9a8fd17b
#
_cell.length_a   1.000
_cell.length_b   1.000
_cell.length_c   1.000
_cell.angle_alpha   90.00
_cell.angle_beta   90.00
_cell.angle_gamma   90.00
#
_symmetry.space_group_name_H-M   'P 1'
#
loop_
_entity.id
_entity.type
_entity.pdbx_description
1 polymer ?
#
loop_
_entity_poly.entity_id
_entity_poly.type
_entity_poly.pdbx_seq_one_letter_code
_entity_poly.pdbx_strand_id
1 'polypeptide(L)'
;MTGTAPRHPKYPHLLQPLDVAGMRMPNRSIMGSMHMGLEEEPGGFTKLARFYAERAEGGAGLIVTGGISPNRAGKLAPHGATLMRSSQASKHREVTDAVHASGGRIALQILHGGRYSYHPFCVAPSKGKAPISKFSPWALTGRGVERTIRAYVRCALLAREAGYDGVEVMGSEGYLINQFLVRRTNHRTDEWGGEFANRVRFPEEIVSRI
;
A
#
# COMPACT_ATOMS: atom_id res chain seq x y z
N MET A 1 8.34 6.05 34.75
CA MET A 1 9.81 6.24 34.61
C MET A 1 10.14 6.06 33.14
N THR A 2 10.30 7.16 32.40
CA THR A 2 10.67 7.15 30.98
C THR A 2 12.20 7.14 30.89
N GLY A 3 12.81 5.98 31.12
CA GLY A 3 14.23 5.80 30.87
C GLY A 3 14.50 5.96 29.39
N THR A 4 15.20 7.02 28.99
CA THR A 4 15.71 7.17 27.64
C THR A 4 16.67 6.00 27.36
N ALA A 5 16.32 5.17 26.37
CA ALA A 5 17.24 4.11 25.92
C ALA A 5 18.64 4.69 25.64
N PRO A 6 19.71 4.00 26.01
CA PRO A 6 21.07 4.50 25.79
C PRO A 6 21.28 4.78 24.30
N ARG A 7 21.84 5.96 24.00
CA ARG A 7 22.11 6.36 22.61
C ARG A 7 23.22 5.50 22.02
N HIS A 8 23.00 4.97 20.82
CA HIS A 8 24.06 4.24 20.10
C HIS A 8 25.24 5.19 19.79
N PRO A 9 26.50 4.84 20.13
CA PRO A 9 27.62 5.78 20.04
C PRO A 9 27.89 6.27 18.62
N LYS A 10 27.71 5.44 17.60
CA LYS A 10 27.98 5.79 16.20
C LYS A 10 26.76 6.39 15.49
N TYR A 11 25.53 5.95 15.85
CA TYR A 11 24.28 6.36 15.19
C TYR A 11 23.23 6.82 16.22
N PRO A 12 23.50 7.93 16.95
CA PRO A 12 22.69 8.32 18.11
C PRO A 12 21.27 8.77 17.77
N HIS A 13 21.01 9.15 16.52
CA HIS A 13 19.68 9.59 16.08
C HIS A 13 18.91 8.48 15.34
N LEU A 14 19.58 7.75 14.43
CA LEU A 14 18.96 6.71 13.62
C LEU A 14 18.37 5.58 14.47
N LEU A 15 19.11 5.16 15.50
CA LEU A 15 18.75 4.03 16.34
C LEU A 15 17.94 4.41 17.58
N GLN A 16 17.48 5.67 17.67
CA GLN A 16 16.53 6.06 18.72
C GLN A 16 15.11 5.60 18.35
N PRO A 17 14.35 5.13 19.35
CA PRO A 17 12.93 4.88 19.17
C PRO A 17 12.18 6.12 18.68
N LEU A 18 11.10 5.89 17.94
CA LEU A 18 10.22 6.95 17.44
C LEU A 18 8.76 6.54 17.67
N ASP A 19 7.97 7.46 18.22
CA ASP A 19 6.52 7.28 18.32
C ASP A 19 5.85 7.91 17.10
N VAL A 20 5.12 7.11 16.34
CA VAL A 20 4.39 7.53 15.15
C VAL A 20 2.92 7.17 15.33
N ALA A 21 2.07 8.17 15.56
CA ALA A 21 0.62 8.01 15.73
C ALA A 21 0.23 6.89 16.72
N GLY A 22 0.94 6.79 17.85
CA GLY A 22 0.71 5.77 18.87
C GLY A 22 1.44 4.44 18.64
N MET A 23 2.07 4.25 17.49
CA MET A 23 2.94 3.10 17.23
C MET A 23 4.37 3.40 17.68
N ARG A 24 4.94 2.57 18.55
CA ARG A 24 6.33 2.66 18.98
C ARG A 24 7.23 1.90 18.01
N MET A 25 8.01 2.61 17.20
CA MET A 25 9.08 2.04 16.37
C MET A 25 10.36 1.87 17.22
N PRO A 26 11.09 0.76 17.08
CA PRO A 26 12.33 0.54 17.83
C PRO A 26 13.47 1.48 17.39
N ASN A 27 13.44 1.96 16.17
CA ASN A 27 14.39 2.90 15.60
C ASN A 27 13.75 3.65 14.41
N ARG A 28 14.50 4.50 13.73
CA ARG A 28 14.02 5.36 12.63
C ARG A 28 14.34 4.82 11.24
N SER A 29 14.66 3.52 11.11
CA SER A 29 14.86 2.89 9.82
C SER A 29 13.55 2.33 9.27
N ILE A 30 13.38 2.44 7.96
CA ILE A 30 12.24 1.86 7.23
C ILE A 30 12.78 0.98 6.11
N MET A 31 12.34 -0.28 6.08
CA MET A 31 12.46 -1.09 4.87
C MET A 31 11.33 -0.71 3.93
N GLY A 32 11.67 0.01 2.85
CA GLY A 32 10.72 0.42 1.82
C GLY A 32 10.06 -0.78 1.12
N SER A 33 8.91 -0.52 0.51
CA SER A 33 8.14 -1.50 -0.23
C SER A 33 8.97 -2.18 -1.32
N MET A 34 8.85 -3.50 -1.41
CA MET A 34 9.48 -4.31 -2.45
C MET A 34 8.52 -5.42 -2.88
N HIS A 35 8.15 -5.45 -4.16
CA HIS A 35 7.32 -6.52 -4.71
C HIS A 35 8.18 -7.78 -4.91
N MET A 36 7.87 -8.82 -4.15
CA MET A 36 8.63 -10.07 -4.16
C MET A 36 8.04 -11.12 -5.11
N GLY A 37 6.78 -10.98 -5.49
CA GLY A 37 6.04 -11.98 -6.26
C GLY A 37 5.64 -13.22 -5.45
N LEU A 38 6.12 -13.36 -4.23
CA LEU A 38 5.81 -14.49 -3.35
C LEU A 38 4.33 -14.53 -2.95
N GLU A 39 3.71 -13.37 -2.78
CA GLU A 39 2.29 -13.21 -2.47
C GLU A 39 1.36 -13.81 -3.54
N GLU A 40 1.90 -14.10 -4.71
CA GLU A 40 1.19 -14.66 -5.87
C GLU A 40 1.39 -16.17 -6.01
N GLU A 41 2.32 -16.76 -5.24
CA GLU A 41 2.69 -18.17 -5.30
C GLU A 41 1.90 -19.03 -4.29
N PRO A 42 1.71 -20.31 -4.58
CA PRO A 42 1.27 -21.28 -3.57
C PRO A 42 2.26 -21.34 -2.40
N GLY A 43 1.77 -21.20 -1.16
CA GLY A 43 2.62 -21.18 0.05
C GLY A 43 3.52 -19.94 0.17
N GLY A 44 3.31 -18.92 -0.67
CA GLY A 44 4.15 -17.73 -0.71
C GLY A 44 4.05 -16.87 0.55
N PHE A 45 2.91 -16.88 1.26
CA PHE A 45 2.77 -16.15 2.52
C PHE A 45 3.70 -16.69 3.62
N THR A 46 3.93 -17.99 3.70
CA THR A 46 4.93 -18.58 4.60
C THR A 46 6.34 -18.12 4.26
N LYS A 47 6.67 -18.03 2.97
CA LYS A 47 7.97 -17.50 2.52
C LYS A 47 8.10 -16.01 2.85
N LEU A 48 7.03 -15.22 2.65
CA LEU A 48 6.98 -13.80 3.01
C LEU A 48 7.14 -13.59 4.51
N ALA A 49 6.45 -14.40 5.34
CA ALA A 49 6.57 -14.36 6.78
C ALA A 49 8.04 -14.50 7.22
N ARG A 50 8.73 -15.53 6.71
CA ARG A 50 10.14 -15.70 6.98
C ARG A 50 10.98 -14.54 6.45
N PHE A 51 10.74 -14.11 5.21
CA PHE A 51 11.47 -13.01 4.58
C PHE A 51 11.42 -11.73 5.41
N TYR A 52 10.23 -11.34 5.90
CA TYR A 52 10.07 -10.12 6.70
C TYR A 52 10.52 -10.30 8.14
N ALA A 53 10.35 -11.49 8.74
CA ALA A 53 10.87 -11.81 10.08
C ALA A 53 12.39 -11.62 10.15
N GLU A 54 13.15 -12.17 9.19
CA GLU A 54 14.61 -11.99 9.11
C GLU A 54 15.04 -10.51 9.05
N ARG A 55 14.25 -9.63 8.41
CA ARG A 55 14.53 -8.19 8.37
C ARG A 55 14.18 -7.48 9.67
N ALA A 56 13.12 -7.92 10.33
CA ALA A 56 12.77 -7.46 11.66
C ALA A 56 13.85 -7.83 12.69
N GLU A 57 14.32 -9.08 12.68
CA GLU A 57 15.46 -9.56 13.49
C GLU A 57 16.74 -8.77 13.19
N GLY A 58 16.96 -8.40 11.92
CA GLY A 58 18.07 -7.54 11.47
C GLY A 58 17.93 -6.08 11.89
N GLY A 59 16.85 -5.69 12.57
CA GLY A 59 16.67 -4.39 13.17
C GLY A 59 15.94 -3.35 12.30
N ALA A 60 15.20 -3.76 11.24
CA ALA A 60 14.33 -2.84 10.53
C ALA A 60 13.25 -2.28 11.48
N GLY A 61 13.18 -0.95 11.63
CA GLY A 61 12.23 -0.30 12.55
C GLY A 61 10.78 -0.40 12.10
N LEU A 62 10.55 -0.27 10.80
CA LEU A 62 9.27 -0.50 10.14
C LEU A 62 9.52 -1.21 8.81
N ILE A 63 8.70 -2.17 8.47
CA ILE A 63 8.71 -2.85 7.18
C ILE A 63 7.45 -2.44 6.40
N VAL A 64 7.59 -2.07 5.13
CA VAL A 64 6.45 -1.86 4.22
C VAL A 64 6.40 -3.01 3.22
N THR A 65 5.25 -3.67 3.10
CA THR A 65 5.09 -4.82 2.19
C THR A 65 5.18 -4.42 0.72
N GLY A 66 5.32 -5.37 -0.17
CA GLY A 66 4.99 -5.20 -1.58
C GLY A 66 3.54 -4.76 -1.77
N GLY A 67 3.25 -4.17 -2.93
CA GLY A 67 1.95 -3.57 -3.21
C GLY A 67 0.80 -4.58 -3.30
N ILE A 68 -0.20 -4.41 -2.47
CA ILE A 68 -1.43 -5.21 -2.44
C ILE A 68 -2.60 -4.41 -3.00
N SER A 69 -3.30 -4.96 -3.97
CA SER A 69 -4.40 -4.24 -4.62
C SER A 69 -5.68 -4.25 -3.78
N PRO A 70 -6.37 -3.09 -3.65
CA PRO A 70 -7.63 -2.98 -2.91
C PRO A 70 -8.82 -3.58 -3.67
N ASN A 71 -8.68 -3.82 -4.98
CA ASN A 71 -9.72 -4.43 -5.83
C ASN A 71 -9.11 -5.13 -7.06
N ARG A 72 -9.96 -5.85 -7.80
CA ARG A 72 -9.51 -6.58 -8.99
C ARG A 72 -8.97 -5.67 -10.10
N ALA A 73 -9.55 -4.48 -10.27
CA ALA A 73 -9.17 -3.55 -11.33
C ALA A 73 -7.79 -2.93 -11.11
N GLY A 74 -7.32 -2.90 -9.86
CA GLY A 74 -6.03 -2.34 -9.48
C GLY A 74 -4.86 -3.31 -9.51
N LYS A 75 -5.09 -4.60 -9.76
CA LYS A 75 -4.02 -5.60 -9.84
C LYS A 75 -2.98 -5.24 -10.90
N LEU A 76 -1.71 -5.33 -10.56
CA LEU A 76 -0.64 -5.07 -11.54
C LEU A 76 -0.59 -6.15 -12.63
N ALA A 77 -0.82 -7.41 -12.26
CA ALA A 77 -0.84 -8.56 -13.16
C ALA A 77 -2.11 -9.41 -12.92
N PRO A 78 -2.47 -10.33 -13.83
CA PRO A 78 -3.66 -11.19 -13.68
C PRO A 78 -3.71 -11.94 -12.34
N HIS A 79 -2.56 -12.39 -11.84
CA HIS A 79 -2.42 -13.12 -10.57
C HIS A 79 -2.03 -12.20 -9.39
N GLY A 80 -1.89 -10.89 -9.60
CA GLY A 80 -1.49 -9.93 -8.58
C GLY A 80 -2.33 -10.04 -7.30
N ALA A 81 -1.66 -9.90 -6.15
CA ALA A 81 -2.29 -10.06 -4.84
C ALA A 81 -3.32 -8.98 -4.55
N THR A 82 -4.35 -9.36 -3.81
CA THR A 82 -5.43 -8.45 -3.37
C THR A 82 -5.78 -8.69 -1.92
N LEU A 83 -6.25 -7.65 -1.23
CA LEU A 83 -6.87 -7.78 0.09
C LEU A 83 -8.29 -7.18 0.06
N MET A 84 -9.28 -8.04 -0.20
CA MET A 84 -10.67 -7.66 -0.46
C MET A 84 -11.68 -8.34 0.47
N ARG A 85 -11.27 -9.39 1.19
CA ARG A 85 -12.12 -10.26 2.01
C ARG A 85 -11.38 -10.72 3.27
N SER A 86 -12.11 -10.93 4.37
CA SER A 86 -11.55 -11.45 5.64
C SER A 86 -10.85 -12.81 5.48
N SER A 87 -11.32 -13.66 4.56
CA SER A 87 -10.64 -14.93 4.26
C SER A 87 -9.23 -14.76 3.67
N GLN A 88 -8.90 -13.59 3.11
CA GLN A 88 -7.54 -13.25 2.69
C GLN A 88 -6.72 -12.69 3.87
N ALA A 89 -7.37 -11.94 4.78
CA ALA A 89 -6.71 -11.38 5.96
C ALA A 89 -6.05 -12.46 6.83
N SER A 90 -6.64 -13.65 6.93
CA SER A 90 -6.06 -14.78 7.68
C SER A 90 -4.69 -15.21 7.17
N LYS A 91 -4.45 -15.15 5.85
CA LYS A 91 -3.13 -15.45 5.25
C LYS A 91 -2.10 -14.37 5.56
N HIS A 92 -2.52 -13.11 5.56
CA HIS A 92 -1.67 -11.99 5.93
C HIS A 92 -1.27 -12.02 7.40
N ARG A 93 -2.11 -12.61 8.28
CA ARG A 93 -1.81 -12.77 9.71
C ARG A 93 -0.55 -13.59 9.95
N GLU A 94 -0.29 -14.62 9.15
CA GLU A 94 0.96 -15.38 9.21
C GLU A 94 2.20 -14.48 9.08
N VAL A 95 2.12 -13.48 8.22
CA VAL A 95 3.20 -12.51 7.99
C VAL A 95 3.34 -11.54 9.18
N THR A 96 2.24 -10.96 9.63
CA THR A 96 2.27 -9.98 10.73
C THR A 96 2.70 -10.62 12.04
N ASP A 97 2.20 -11.81 12.35
CA ASP A 97 2.58 -12.56 13.54
C ASP A 97 4.07 -12.90 13.57
N ALA A 98 4.65 -13.32 12.43
CA ALA A 98 6.08 -13.60 12.32
C ALA A 98 6.95 -12.35 12.54
N VAL A 99 6.56 -11.21 11.95
CA VAL A 99 7.28 -9.94 12.14
C VAL A 99 7.17 -9.46 13.58
N HIS A 100 5.99 -9.54 14.19
CA HIS A 100 5.79 -9.14 15.59
C HIS A 100 6.55 -10.05 16.56
N ALA A 101 6.59 -11.36 16.31
CA ALA A 101 7.39 -12.31 17.10
C ALA A 101 8.89 -11.97 17.05
N SER A 102 9.36 -11.38 15.95
CA SER A 102 10.73 -10.89 15.78
C SER A 102 10.93 -9.44 16.27
N GLY A 103 9.95 -8.85 16.98
CA GLY A 103 10.02 -7.51 17.56
C GLY A 103 9.86 -6.35 16.57
N GLY A 104 9.57 -6.63 15.30
CA GLY A 104 9.40 -5.63 14.23
C GLY A 104 8.01 -4.99 14.20
N ARG A 105 7.86 -4.04 13.26
CA ARG A 105 6.59 -3.41 12.88
C ARG A 105 6.41 -3.54 11.37
N ILE A 106 5.16 -3.70 10.92
CA ILE A 106 4.88 -3.92 9.50
C ILE A 106 3.62 -3.18 9.05
N ALA A 107 3.74 -2.44 7.93
CA ALA A 107 2.62 -1.76 7.27
C ALA A 107 2.32 -2.42 5.92
N LEU A 108 1.04 -2.50 5.57
CA LEU A 108 0.60 -2.96 4.25
C LEU A 108 0.67 -1.82 3.24
N GLN A 109 1.36 -1.99 2.11
CA GLN A 109 1.22 -1.05 1.00
C GLN A 109 -0.06 -1.35 0.21
N ILE A 110 -0.97 -0.37 0.16
CA ILE A 110 -2.17 -0.44 -0.69
C ILE A 110 -1.86 0.21 -2.04
N LEU A 111 -1.78 -0.60 -3.09
CA LEU A 111 -1.42 -0.18 -4.43
C LEU A 111 -2.52 -0.49 -5.44
N HIS A 112 -2.92 0.48 -6.23
CA HIS A 112 -3.82 0.30 -7.36
C HIS A 112 -3.12 0.72 -8.65
N GLY A 113 -2.81 -0.23 -9.53
CA GLY A 113 -1.99 -0.01 -10.73
C GLY A 113 -2.56 1.02 -11.71
N GLY A 114 -3.88 1.22 -11.72
CA GLY A 114 -4.48 2.15 -12.67
C GLY A 114 -4.23 1.70 -14.11
N ARG A 115 -3.80 2.61 -14.99
CA ARG A 115 -3.47 2.33 -16.38
C ARG A 115 -2.21 1.46 -16.56
N TYR A 116 -1.44 1.22 -15.49
CA TYR A 116 -0.29 0.31 -15.52
C TYR A 116 -0.66 -1.13 -15.21
N SER A 117 -1.90 -1.40 -14.79
CA SER A 117 -2.39 -2.76 -14.58
C SER A 117 -2.36 -3.56 -15.90
N TYR A 118 -1.72 -4.72 -15.88
CA TYR A 118 -1.48 -5.53 -17.08
C TYR A 118 -2.60 -6.56 -17.29
N HIS A 119 -3.84 -6.08 -17.41
CA HIS A 119 -5.04 -6.88 -17.71
C HIS A 119 -6.14 -6.01 -18.33
N PRO A 120 -7.12 -6.60 -19.06
CA PRO A 120 -8.12 -5.86 -19.85
C PRO A 120 -9.15 -5.07 -19.02
N PHE A 121 -9.23 -5.33 -17.70
CA PHE A 121 -10.18 -4.67 -16.78
C PHE A 121 -9.57 -3.50 -16.02
N CYS A 122 -8.38 -3.04 -16.43
CA CYS A 122 -7.74 -1.90 -15.80
C CYS A 122 -8.55 -0.61 -15.97
N VAL A 123 -8.46 0.27 -14.98
CA VAL A 123 -9.21 1.53 -14.93
C VAL A 123 -8.26 2.70 -14.68
N ALA A 124 -8.67 3.90 -15.07
CA ALA A 124 -7.91 5.13 -14.85
C ALA A 124 -8.88 6.31 -14.71
N PRO A 125 -8.42 7.52 -14.31
CA PRO A 125 -9.26 8.72 -14.32
C PRO A 125 -9.86 9.01 -15.70
N SER A 126 -9.05 8.80 -16.75
CA SER A 126 -9.43 9.03 -18.15
C SER A 126 -8.90 7.91 -19.04
N LYS A 127 -9.47 7.75 -20.23
CA LYS A 127 -8.91 6.85 -21.24
C LYS A 127 -7.53 7.36 -21.65
N GLY A 128 -6.55 6.49 -21.57
CA GLY A 128 -5.17 6.85 -21.95
C GLY A 128 -4.24 5.68 -21.66
N LYS A 129 -3.87 4.95 -22.71
CA LYS A 129 -2.95 3.82 -22.61
C LYS A 129 -1.58 4.26 -22.09
N ALA A 130 -1.03 3.53 -21.13
CA ALA A 130 0.36 3.74 -20.72
C ALA A 130 1.31 3.21 -21.82
N PRO A 131 2.46 3.86 -22.08
CA PRO A 131 3.40 3.41 -23.13
C PRO A 131 3.85 1.96 -22.95
N ILE A 132 4.02 1.51 -21.72
CA ILE A 132 4.48 0.16 -21.37
C ILE A 132 3.35 -0.87 -21.25
N SER A 133 2.06 -0.46 -21.28
CA SER A 133 0.93 -1.36 -21.11
C SER A 133 0.40 -1.88 -22.43
N LYS A 134 0.00 -3.16 -22.46
CA LYS A 134 -0.74 -3.76 -23.58
C LYS A 134 -2.18 -3.27 -23.65
N PHE A 135 -2.81 -3.00 -22.51
CA PHE A 135 -4.23 -2.71 -22.38
C PHE A 135 -4.51 -1.21 -22.24
N SER A 136 -5.62 -0.77 -22.81
CA SER A 136 -6.13 0.59 -22.58
C SER A 136 -7.11 0.56 -21.40
N PRO A 137 -6.96 1.47 -20.42
CA PRO A 137 -7.84 1.48 -19.26
C PRO A 137 -9.25 1.98 -19.62
N TRP A 138 -10.23 1.52 -18.87
CA TRP A 138 -11.57 2.11 -18.84
C TRP A 138 -11.54 3.37 -17.98
N ALA A 139 -12.15 4.46 -18.46
CA ALA A 139 -12.32 5.66 -17.64
C ALA A 139 -13.31 5.39 -16.52
N LEU A 140 -12.93 5.72 -15.29
CA LEU A 140 -13.82 5.63 -14.14
C LEU A 140 -14.97 6.64 -14.26
N THR A 141 -16.20 6.18 -14.05
CA THR A 141 -17.32 7.09 -13.78
C THR A 141 -17.20 7.67 -12.36
N GLY A 142 -17.93 8.73 -12.01
CA GLY A 142 -17.95 9.26 -10.63
C GLY A 142 -18.33 8.18 -9.61
N ARG A 143 -19.33 7.33 -9.91
CA ARG A 143 -19.66 6.14 -9.07
C ARG A 143 -18.52 5.14 -9.00
N GLY A 144 -17.73 5.00 -10.07
CA GLY A 144 -16.54 4.14 -10.13
C GLY A 144 -15.42 4.66 -9.23
N VAL A 145 -15.21 5.99 -9.21
CA VAL A 145 -14.25 6.65 -8.31
C VAL A 145 -14.63 6.38 -6.85
N GLU A 146 -15.87 6.65 -6.48
CA GLU A 146 -16.37 6.45 -5.11
C GLU A 146 -16.28 4.96 -4.67
N ARG A 147 -16.56 4.02 -5.59
CA ARG A 147 -16.38 2.59 -5.32
C ARG A 147 -14.91 2.23 -5.09
N THR A 148 -14.01 2.89 -5.79
CA THR A 148 -12.57 2.65 -5.64
C THR A 148 -12.08 3.20 -4.30
N ILE A 149 -12.53 4.39 -3.89
CA ILE A 149 -12.24 4.95 -2.55
C ILE A 149 -12.69 3.97 -1.46
N ARG A 150 -13.94 3.47 -1.53
CA ARG A 150 -14.42 2.46 -0.57
C ARG A 150 -13.61 1.16 -0.58
N ALA A 151 -13.03 0.78 -1.73
CA ALA A 151 -12.15 -0.39 -1.78
C ALA A 151 -10.83 -0.15 -1.01
N TYR A 152 -10.24 1.04 -1.08
CA TYR A 152 -9.07 1.41 -0.27
C TYR A 152 -9.39 1.35 1.23
N VAL A 153 -10.48 1.97 1.64
CA VAL A 153 -10.92 1.96 3.05
C VAL A 153 -11.14 0.51 3.54
N ARG A 154 -11.83 -0.30 2.76
CA ARG A 154 -12.04 -1.72 3.09
C ARG A 154 -10.71 -2.47 3.18
N CYS A 155 -9.77 -2.24 2.28
CA CYS A 155 -8.44 -2.86 2.31
C CYS A 155 -7.70 -2.50 3.59
N ALA A 156 -7.73 -1.23 4.01
CA ALA A 156 -7.14 -0.78 5.26
C ALA A 156 -7.78 -1.44 6.51
N LEU A 157 -9.11 -1.56 6.54
CA LEU A 157 -9.80 -2.28 7.61
C LEU A 157 -9.39 -3.76 7.68
N LEU A 158 -9.25 -4.42 6.52
CA LEU A 158 -8.79 -5.81 6.44
C LEU A 158 -7.30 -5.94 6.82
N ALA A 159 -6.47 -4.94 6.51
CA ALA A 159 -5.09 -4.90 6.97
C ALA A 159 -5.02 -4.82 8.51
N ARG A 160 -5.85 -4.00 9.13
CA ARG A 160 -5.98 -3.95 10.59
C ARG A 160 -6.46 -5.29 11.16
N GLU A 161 -7.45 -5.92 10.55
CA GLU A 161 -7.91 -7.27 10.92
C GLU A 161 -6.79 -8.32 10.83
N ALA A 162 -5.91 -8.18 9.83
CA ALA A 162 -4.75 -9.03 9.63
C ALA A 162 -3.57 -8.75 10.57
N GLY A 163 -3.65 -7.71 11.43
CA GLY A 163 -2.63 -7.40 12.41
C GLY A 163 -1.53 -6.44 11.92
N TYR A 164 -1.68 -5.78 10.78
CA TYR A 164 -0.74 -4.74 10.36
C TYR A 164 -0.77 -3.53 11.29
N ASP A 165 0.41 -2.98 11.60
CA ASP A 165 0.56 -1.79 12.45
C ASP A 165 0.11 -0.50 11.75
N GLY A 166 0.00 -0.52 10.42
CA GLY A 166 -0.46 0.60 9.61
C GLY A 166 -0.63 0.24 8.15
N VAL A 167 -0.97 1.23 7.33
CA VAL A 167 -1.02 1.11 5.87
C VAL A 167 -0.24 2.23 5.21
N GLU A 168 0.40 1.93 4.10
CA GLU A 168 0.94 2.91 3.18
C GLU A 168 0.00 3.04 1.98
N VAL A 169 -0.53 4.24 1.75
CA VAL A 169 -1.35 4.53 0.57
C VAL A 169 -0.43 4.98 -0.56
N MET A 170 -0.20 4.09 -1.53
CA MET A 170 0.73 4.32 -2.63
C MET A 170 0.26 5.43 -3.57
N GLY A 171 0.86 6.62 -3.48
CA GLY A 171 0.48 7.82 -4.23
C GLY A 171 1.43 8.24 -5.35
N SER A 172 2.54 7.53 -5.55
CA SER A 172 3.60 7.88 -6.49
C SER A 172 3.69 6.94 -7.71
N GLU A 173 4.78 7.04 -8.47
CA GLU A 173 5.25 6.15 -9.54
C GLU A 173 4.28 5.97 -10.73
N GLY A 174 3.35 6.90 -10.91
CA GLY A 174 2.40 6.86 -12.03
C GLY A 174 1.22 5.91 -11.83
N TYR A 175 1.02 5.36 -10.62
CA TYR A 175 -0.14 4.53 -10.28
C TYR A 175 -1.43 5.35 -10.14
N LEU A 176 -2.55 4.74 -9.76
CA LEU A 176 -3.88 5.36 -9.89
C LEU A 176 -3.98 6.73 -9.21
N ILE A 177 -3.49 6.89 -7.98
CA ILE A 177 -3.53 8.17 -7.26
C ILE A 177 -2.74 9.24 -8.03
N ASN A 178 -1.52 8.91 -8.46
CA ASN A 178 -0.71 9.82 -9.27
C ASN A 178 -1.38 10.17 -10.59
N GLN A 179 -2.12 9.22 -11.20
CA GLN A 179 -2.88 9.45 -12.43
C GLN A 179 -4.02 10.46 -12.23
N PHE A 180 -4.63 10.52 -11.04
CA PHE A 180 -5.63 11.57 -10.70
C PHE A 180 -4.98 12.93 -10.55
N LEU A 181 -3.81 13.02 -9.90
CA LEU A 181 -3.11 14.28 -9.63
C LEU A 181 -2.60 14.97 -10.90
N VAL A 182 -2.10 14.21 -11.87
CA VAL A 182 -1.39 14.72 -13.04
C VAL A 182 -2.36 15.05 -14.19
N ARG A 183 -2.36 16.30 -14.66
CA ARG A 183 -3.22 16.77 -15.79
C ARG A 183 -3.06 15.90 -17.05
N ARG A 184 -1.85 15.44 -17.36
CA ARG A 184 -1.57 14.58 -18.53
C ARG A 184 -2.34 13.26 -18.51
N THR A 185 -2.78 12.79 -17.37
CA THR A 185 -3.48 11.50 -17.21
C THR A 185 -4.91 11.66 -16.73
N ASN A 186 -5.28 12.85 -16.25
CA ASN A 186 -6.61 13.18 -15.78
C ASN A 186 -7.21 14.31 -16.61
N HIS A 187 -8.02 13.93 -17.60
CA HIS A 187 -8.74 14.84 -18.50
C HIS A 187 -10.23 14.98 -18.11
N ARG A 188 -10.56 14.66 -16.86
CA ARG A 188 -11.94 14.76 -16.35
C ARG A 188 -12.37 16.22 -16.22
N THR A 189 -13.67 16.45 -16.38
CA THR A 189 -14.31 17.75 -16.25
C THR A 189 -15.32 17.82 -15.09
N ASP A 190 -15.39 16.74 -14.31
CA ASP A 190 -16.21 16.65 -13.08
C ASP A 190 -15.37 17.00 -11.82
N GLU A 191 -15.96 16.81 -10.64
CA GLU A 191 -15.35 17.11 -9.33
C GLU A 191 -14.06 16.31 -9.02
N TRP A 192 -13.64 15.41 -9.92
CA TRP A 192 -12.43 14.59 -9.80
C TRP A 192 -11.31 15.00 -10.78
N GLY A 193 -11.51 16.10 -11.54
CA GLY A 193 -10.58 16.55 -12.56
C GLY A 193 -10.56 18.06 -12.76
N GLY A 194 -9.86 18.55 -13.78
CA GLY A 194 -9.72 19.99 -14.04
C GLY A 194 -8.75 20.67 -13.08
N GLU A 195 -9.23 21.51 -12.19
CA GLU A 195 -8.42 22.25 -11.22
C GLU A 195 -7.72 21.36 -10.20
N PHE A 196 -6.64 21.87 -9.59
CA PHE A 196 -5.82 21.07 -8.65
C PHE A 196 -6.65 20.57 -7.46
N ALA A 197 -7.50 21.39 -6.89
CA ALA A 197 -8.38 21.03 -5.78
C ALA A 197 -9.28 19.82 -6.10
N ASN A 198 -9.74 19.69 -7.34
CA ASN A 198 -10.51 18.53 -7.78
C ASN A 198 -9.64 17.30 -8.00
N ARG A 199 -8.42 17.48 -8.54
CA ARG A 199 -7.52 16.35 -8.80
C ARG A 199 -6.94 15.75 -7.52
N VAL A 200 -6.73 16.55 -6.48
CA VAL A 200 -6.24 16.10 -5.17
C VAL A 200 -7.33 15.44 -4.31
N ARG A 201 -8.59 15.72 -4.60
CA ARG A 201 -9.75 15.18 -3.85
C ARG A 201 -9.73 13.65 -3.74
N PHE A 202 -9.34 12.94 -4.81
CA PHE A 202 -9.31 11.47 -4.77
C PHE A 202 -8.37 10.91 -3.68
N PRO A 203 -7.08 11.29 -3.59
CA PRO A 203 -6.23 10.86 -2.48
C PRO A 203 -6.68 11.41 -1.11
N GLU A 204 -7.16 12.64 -1.03
CA GLU A 204 -7.67 13.20 0.23
C GLU A 204 -8.84 12.40 0.79
N GLU A 205 -9.81 12.04 -0.04
CA GLU A 205 -10.96 11.21 0.34
C GLU A 205 -10.53 9.80 0.78
N ILE A 206 -9.49 9.21 0.15
CA ILE A 206 -8.94 7.94 0.58
C ILE A 206 -8.34 8.07 1.97
N VAL A 207 -7.42 9.02 2.17
CA VAL A 207 -6.67 9.17 3.42
C VAL A 207 -7.57 9.59 4.58
N SER A 208 -8.54 10.49 4.33
CA SER A 208 -9.45 10.97 5.38
C SER A 208 -10.47 9.92 5.85
N ARG A 209 -10.74 8.87 5.01
CA ARG A 209 -11.70 7.82 5.36
C ARG A 209 -11.03 6.54 5.90
N ILE A 210 -9.70 6.42 5.86
CA ILE A 210 -8.93 5.33 6.46
C ILE A 210 -8.68 5.60 7.95
#